data_81b712b21f5fd50053485c994c069ad9
#
_entry.id   81b712b21f5fd50053485c994c069ad9
#
_cell.length_a   1.000
_cell.length_b   1.000
_cell.length_c   1.000
_cell.angle_alpha   90.00
_cell.angle_beta   90.00
_cell.angle_gamma   90.00
#
_symmetry.space_group_name_H-M   'P 1'
#
loop_
_entity.id
_entity.type
_entity.pdbx_description
1 polymer ?
#
loop_
_entity_poly.entity_id
_entity_poly.type
_entity_poly.pdbx_seq_one_letter_code
_entity_poly.pdbx_strand_id
1 'polypeptide(L)'
;SLEITPEKKQDNIDNDLLHSEQQNTKNNKEEYVNIIEETHREIATMLSKMDHVNPGDVESLINEYLSENYAEIGRIDKAFIAKSVQNEISGLGPLEELISDSSVSEIMVNGPYQVYVERKGKLVLSNVQFQDEEHVRRIIDRIVTPLGRRIDDSNPMVDARLKDGSRVNAIIPPLALCGSTITIRKFSDTPLTIENLMSFGSLSPEMAGFL
;
A
#
# COMPACT_ATOMS: atom_id res chain seq x y z
N SER A 1 40.94 36.54 18.30
CA SER A 1 39.48 36.62 18.51
C SER A 1 38.78 36.36 17.17
N LEU A 2 38.20 35.17 17.03
CA LEU A 2 37.41 34.81 15.88
C LEU A 2 35.96 35.24 16.16
N GLU A 3 35.49 36.30 15.56
CA GLU A 3 34.07 36.70 15.54
C GLU A 3 33.30 35.71 14.71
N ILE A 4 32.37 34.99 15.35
CA ILE A 4 31.41 34.11 14.69
C ILE A 4 30.29 35.02 14.16
N THR A 5 30.16 35.10 12.84
CA THR A 5 29.14 35.89 12.16
C THR A 5 27.73 35.32 12.45
N PRO A 6 26.68 36.19 12.52
CA PRO A 6 25.31 35.77 12.85
C PRO A 6 24.72 34.71 11.91
N GLU A 7 25.11 34.67 10.65
CA GLU A 7 24.65 33.70 9.65
C GLU A 7 24.99 32.24 10.02
N LYS A 8 26.18 31.96 10.57
CA LYS A 8 26.55 30.60 10.98
C LYS A 8 25.79 30.07 12.21
N LYS A 9 25.16 30.97 13.00
CA LYS A 9 24.30 30.57 14.10
C LYS A 9 22.88 30.19 13.63
N GLN A 10 22.39 30.85 12.59
CA GLN A 10 21.07 30.60 12.02
C GLN A 10 21.06 29.25 11.31
N ASP A 11 22.07 28.96 10.46
CA ASP A 11 22.19 27.68 9.74
C ASP A 11 22.31 26.46 10.67
N ASN A 12 22.91 26.59 11.84
CA ASN A 12 22.99 25.53 12.84
C ASN A 12 21.65 25.28 13.55
N ILE A 13 20.89 26.36 13.84
CA ILE A 13 19.58 26.25 14.51
C ILE A 13 18.57 25.59 13.55
N ASP A 14 18.59 25.97 12.28
CA ASP A 14 17.68 25.41 11.28
C ASP A 14 18.01 23.93 10.97
N ASN A 15 19.28 23.53 10.99
CA ASN A 15 19.69 22.14 10.87
C ASN A 15 19.31 21.28 12.09
N ASP A 16 19.45 21.80 13.29
CA ASP A 16 19.05 21.09 14.52
C ASP A 16 17.53 20.93 14.62
N LEU A 17 16.76 21.92 14.16
CA LEU A 17 15.30 21.83 14.05
C LEU A 17 14.87 20.81 13.02
N LEU A 18 15.48 20.80 11.83
CA LEU A 18 15.21 19.80 10.78
C LEU A 18 15.54 18.38 11.24
N HIS A 19 16.65 18.19 11.95
CA HIS A 19 17.02 16.89 12.51
C HIS A 19 16.06 16.44 13.62
N SER A 20 15.59 17.37 14.48
CA SER A 20 14.63 17.05 15.53
C SER A 20 13.24 16.72 14.97
N GLU A 21 12.79 17.42 13.94
CA GLU A 21 11.53 17.12 13.25
C GLU A 21 11.58 15.78 12.51
N GLN A 22 12.70 15.45 11.85
CA GLN A 22 12.90 14.16 11.20
C GLN A 22 12.96 12.98 12.18
N GLN A 23 13.57 13.16 13.34
CA GLN A 23 13.58 12.16 14.42
C GLN A 23 12.21 11.98 15.06
N ASN A 24 11.47 13.05 15.31
CA ASN A 24 10.09 12.98 15.82
C ASN A 24 9.15 12.26 14.84
N THR A 25 9.26 12.57 13.55
CA THR A 25 8.44 11.92 12.52
C THR A 25 8.76 10.42 12.41
N LYS A 26 10.01 10.03 12.60
CA LYS A 26 10.44 8.63 12.56
C LYS A 26 9.97 7.85 13.79
N ASN A 27 10.06 8.44 14.98
CA ASN A 27 9.58 7.84 16.22
C ASN A 27 8.05 7.66 16.22
N ASN A 28 7.30 8.66 15.75
CA ASN A 28 5.84 8.55 15.61
C ASN A 28 5.44 7.46 14.61
N LYS A 29 6.21 7.27 13.54
CA LYS A 29 5.91 6.26 12.54
C LYS A 29 6.11 4.85 13.07
N GLU A 30 7.17 4.60 13.85
CA GLU A 30 7.41 3.31 14.49
C GLU A 30 6.38 3.03 15.60
N GLU A 31 5.97 4.03 16.35
CA GLU A 31 4.92 3.92 17.36
C GLU A 31 3.56 3.57 16.73
N TYR A 32 3.19 4.20 15.61
CA TYR A 32 1.93 3.89 14.93
C TYR A 32 1.93 2.49 14.31
N VAL A 33 3.06 1.98 13.84
CA VAL A 33 3.17 0.59 13.35
C VAL A 33 2.82 -0.38 14.49
N ASN A 34 3.38 -0.20 15.67
CA ASN A 34 3.10 -1.06 16.82
C ASN A 34 1.61 -1.01 17.22
N ILE A 35 1.01 0.19 17.22
CA ILE A 35 -0.41 0.37 17.55
C ILE A 35 -1.31 -0.30 16.50
N ILE A 36 -0.97 -0.19 15.22
CA ILE A 36 -1.69 -0.86 14.13
C ILE A 36 -1.64 -2.39 14.31
N GLU A 37 -0.46 -2.94 14.60
CA GLU A 37 -0.27 -4.38 14.80
C GLU A 37 -1.04 -4.90 16.02
N GLU A 38 -0.96 -4.18 17.15
CA GLU A 38 -1.69 -4.55 18.37
C GLU A 38 -3.20 -4.48 18.15
N THR A 39 -3.69 -3.37 17.61
CA THR A 39 -5.11 -3.19 17.30
C THR A 39 -5.61 -4.27 16.33
N HIS A 40 -4.85 -4.57 15.26
CA HIS A 40 -5.19 -5.63 14.31
C HIS A 40 -5.34 -6.98 15.02
N ARG A 41 -4.39 -7.35 15.87
CA ARG A 41 -4.40 -8.63 16.61
C ARG A 41 -5.61 -8.73 17.54
N GLU A 42 -5.92 -7.69 18.30
CA GLU A 42 -7.04 -7.67 19.23
C GLU A 42 -8.39 -7.72 18.49
N ILE A 43 -8.55 -6.90 17.45
CA ILE A 43 -9.78 -6.91 16.63
C ILE A 43 -9.96 -8.26 15.92
N ALA A 44 -8.90 -8.85 15.35
CA ALA A 44 -8.97 -10.18 14.75
C ALA A 44 -9.40 -11.24 15.78
N THR A 45 -8.93 -11.15 17.03
CA THR A 45 -9.33 -12.02 18.13
C THR A 45 -10.79 -11.83 18.50
N MET A 46 -11.30 -10.59 18.54
CA MET A 46 -12.71 -10.30 18.80
C MET A 46 -13.61 -10.85 17.68
N LEU A 47 -13.25 -10.62 16.42
CA LEU A 47 -13.97 -11.10 15.26
C LEU A 47 -14.04 -12.63 15.18
N SER A 48 -12.98 -13.31 15.61
CA SER A 48 -12.95 -14.79 15.63
C SER A 48 -13.96 -15.44 16.59
N LYS A 49 -14.49 -14.66 17.54
CA LYS A 49 -15.49 -15.08 18.53
C LYS A 49 -16.94 -14.73 18.11
N MET A 50 -17.11 -14.01 17.02
CA MET A 50 -18.41 -13.58 16.50
C MET A 50 -18.93 -14.57 15.46
N ASP A 51 -20.18 -15.01 15.58
CA ASP A 51 -20.81 -15.93 14.62
C ASP A 51 -21.08 -15.29 13.25
N HIS A 52 -21.38 -13.97 13.25
CA HIS A 52 -21.60 -13.18 12.04
C HIS A 52 -20.91 -11.82 12.17
N VAL A 53 -20.18 -11.43 11.14
CA VAL A 53 -19.46 -10.16 11.09
C VAL A 53 -19.93 -9.38 9.86
N ASN A 54 -20.48 -8.17 10.05
CA ASN A 54 -20.76 -7.26 8.96
C ASN A 54 -19.59 -6.27 8.79
N PRO A 55 -19.35 -5.72 7.58
CA PRO A 55 -18.28 -4.74 7.38
C PRO A 55 -18.32 -3.53 8.31
N GLY A 56 -19.53 -3.07 8.68
CA GLY A 56 -19.73 -1.96 9.63
C GLY A 56 -19.34 -2.30 11.07
N ASP A 57 -19.43 -3.56 11.46
CA ASP A 57 -19.05 -4.03 12.80
C ASP A 57 -17.54 -3.90 13.00
N VAL A 58 -16.74 -4.19 11.95
CA VAL A 58 -15.28 -4.09 11.97
C VAL A 58 -14.83 -2.66 12.22
N GLU A 59 -15.40 -1.68 11.50
CA GLU A 59 -15.06 -0.27 11.67
C GLU A 59 -15.44 0.24 13.06
N SER A 60 -16.59 -0.15 13.56
CA SER A 60 -17.08 0.23 14.90
C SER A 60 -16.16 -0.33 15.99
N LEU A 61 -15.79 -1.60 15.92
CA LEU A 61 -14.89 -2.25 16.87
C LEU A 61 -13.51 -1.59 16.90
N ILE A 62 -12.95 -1.26 15.72
CA ILE A 62 -11.67 -0.57 15.62
C ILE A 62 -11.72 0.79 16.31
N ASN A 63 -12.76 1.60 16.01
CA ASN A 63 -12.90 2.94 16.57
C ASN A 63 -13.14 2.91 18.09
N GLU A 64 -13.92 1.96 18.59
CA GLU A 64 -14.15 1.75 20.01
C GLU A 64 -12.84 1.39 20.72
N TYR A 65 -12.13 0.38 20.23
CA TYR A 65 -10.85 -0.05 20.78
C TYR A 65 -9.82 1.07 20.83
N LEU A 66 -9.65 1.83 19.74
CA LEU A 66 -8.73 2.97 19.70
C LEU A 66 -9.15 4.12 20.64
N SER A 67 -10.44 4.28 20.86
CA SER A 67 -10.93 5.33 21.77
C SER A 67 -10.69 4.98 23.23
N GLU A 68 -10.79 3.70 23.59
CA GLU A 68 -10.60 3.21 24.95
C GLU A 68 -9.12 3.09 25.34
N ASN A 69 -8.29 2.55 24.43
CA ASN A 69 -6.91 2.19 24.76
C ASN A 69 -5.88 3.25 24.38
N TYR A 70 -6.22 4.18 23.46
CA TYR A 70 -5.33 5.21 22.94
C TYR A 70 -5.98 6.58 22.94
N ALA A 71 -6.60 6.97 24.08
CA ALA A 71 -7.34 8.23 24.21
C ALA A 71 -6.50 9.48 23.89
N GLU A 72 -5.19 9.44 24.17
CA GLU A 72 -4.21 10.51 23.96
C GLU A 72 -3.87 10.78 22.51
N ILE A 73 -4.09 9.80 21.60
CA ILE A 73 -3.79 9.96 20.18
C ILE A 73 -4.80 10.93 19.55
N GLY A 74 -4.30 11.85 18.72
CA GLY A 74 -5.08 12.83 18.01
C GLY A 74 -6.08 12.20 17.03
N ARG A 75 -7.21 12.89 16.77
CA ARG A 75 -8.28 12.38 15.91
C ARG A 75 -7.82 11.99 14.50
N ILE A 76 -6.88 12.76 13.93
CA ILE A 76 -6.35 12.51 12.58
C ILE A 76 -5.55 11.21 12.56
N ASP A 77 -4.70 11.02 13.56
CA ASP A 77 -3.85 9.82 13.66
C ASP A 77 -4.68 8.58 13.98
N LYS A 78 -5.70 8.70 14.83
CA LYS A 78 -6.67 7.61 15.05
C LYS A 78 -7.37 7.19 13.76
N ALA A 79 -7.78 8.14 12.93
CA ALA A 79 -8.42 7.85 11.66
C ALA A 79 -7.45 7.13 10.68
N PHE A 80 -6.19 7.53 10.68
CA PHE A 80 -5.14 6.86 9.90
C PHE A 80 -4.91 5.43 10.39
N ILE A 81 -4.75 5.23 11.70
CA ILE A 81 -4.56 3.91 12.32
C ILE A 81 -5.77 3.02 12.04
N ALA A 82 -7.00 3.53 12.26
CA ALA A 82 -8.23 2.78 12.01
C ALA A 82 -8.35 2.33 10.55
N LYS A 83 -8.00 3.21 9.60
CA LYS A 83 -8.00 2.88 8.18
C LYS A 83 -6.96 1.82 7.84
N SER A 84 -5.78 1.91 8.41
CA SER A 84 -4.71 0.92 8.22
C SER A 84 -5.12 -0.45 8.76
N VAL A 85 -5.67 -0.52 9.97
CA VAL A 85 -6.19 -1.76 10.56
C VAL A 85 -7.32 -2.35 9.73
N GLN A 86 -8.25 -1.52 9.25
CA GLN A 86 -9.34 -1.96 8.38
C GLN A 86 -8.82 -2.57 7.07
N ASN A 87 -7.81 -1.95 6.46
CA ASN A 87 -7.17 -2.46 5.26
C ASN A 87 -6.50 -3.83 5.51
N GLU A 88 -5.89 -4.00 6.69
CA GLU A 88 -5.29 -5.29 7.10
C GLU A 88 -6.34 -6.39 7.36
N ILE A 89 -7.49 -6.04 7.90
CA ILE A 89 -8.55 -7.02 8.23
C ILE A 89 -9.38 -7.39 7.00
N SER A 90 -9.85 -6.40 6.25
CA SER A 90 -10.87 -6.58 5.21
C SER A 90 -10.38 -6.29 3.80
N GLY A 91 -9.23 -5.63 3.65
CA GLY A 91 -8.68 -5.20 2.38
C GLY A 91 -7.46 -5.99 1.93
N LEU A 92 -6.70 -5.38 1.03
CA LEU A 92 -5.43 -5.89 0.51
C LEU A 92 -4.21 -5.33 1.26
N GLY A 93 -4.40 -5.02 2.55
CA GLY A 93 -3.34 -4.55 3.44
C GLY A 93 -2.62 -3.30 2.90
N PRO A 94 -1.27 -3.36 2.87
CA PRO A 94 -0.46 -2.22 2.43
C PRO A 94 -0.69 -1.82 0.96
N LEU A 95 -1.27 -2.70 0.13
CA LEU A 95 -1.52 -2.42 -1.30
C LEU A 95 -2.72 -1.50 -1.53
N GLU A 96 -3.63 -1.34 -0.55
CA GLU A 96 -4.85 -0.52 -0.70
C GLU A 96 -4.54 0.92 -1.07
N GLU A 97 -3.50 1.52 -0.45
CA GLU A 97 -3.05 2.86 -0.76
C GLU A 97 -2.60 2.99 -2.21
N LEU A 98 -1.83 2.03 -2.70
CA LEU A 98 -1.31 2.03 -4.08
C LEU A 98 -2.40 1.74 -5.11
N ILE A 99 -3.34 0.86 -4.77
CA ILE A 99 -4.48 0.53 -5.62
C ILE A 99 -5.40 1.74 -5.76
N SER A 100 -5.63 2.49 -4.69
CA SER A 100 -6.47 3.68 -4.68
C SER A 100 -5.82 4.89 -5.36
N ASP A 101 -4.49 4.92 -5.51
CA ASP A 101 -3.77 6.02 -6.16
C ASP A 101 -3.92 5.96 -7.68
N SER A 102 -4.68 6.88 -8.25
CA SER A 102 -4.92 6.95 -9.71
C SER A 102 -3.67 7.27 -10.53
N SER A 103 -2.60 7.80 -9.91
CA SER A 103 -1.32 8.05 -10.58
C SER A 103 -0.47 6.80 -10.79
N VAL A 104 -0.81 5.69 -10.09
CA VAL A 104 -0.14 4.40 -10.19
C VAL A 104 -0.82 3.57 -11.26
N SER A 105 -0.06 3.13 -12.25
CA SER A 105 -0.50 2.23 -13.34
C SER A 105 -0.20 0.77 -13.09
N GLU A 106 0.92 0.48 -12.41
CA GLU A 106 1.36 -0.88 -12.09
C GLU A 106 1.99 -0.94 -10.71
N ILE A 107 1.76 -2.04 -9.99
CA ILE A 107 2.31 -2.33 -8.65
C ILE A 107 3.07 -3.64 -8.77
N MET A 108 4.32 -3.67 -8.30
CA MET A 108 5.18 -4.85 -8.33
C MET A 108 5.77 -5.09 -6.95
N VAL A 109 5.34 -6.16 -6.30
CA VAL A 109 5.87 -6.66 -5.03
C VAL A 109 6.92 -7.71 -5.32
N ASN A 110 8.14 -7.51 -4.86
CA ASN A 110 9.25 -8.45 -4.95
C ASN A 110 9.71 -8.85 -3.54
N GLY A 111 8.95 -9.73 -2.92
CA GLY A 111 9.11 -10.03 -1.50
C GLY A 111 8.59 -8.90 -0.60
N PRO A 112 8.73 -9.03 0.73
CA PRO A 112 8.05 -8.15 1.68
C PRO A 112 8.55 -6.70 1.69
N TYR A 113 9.82 -6.46 1.35
CA TYR A 113 10.46 -5.16 1.57
C TYR A 113 10.70 -4.36 0.28
N GLN A 114 10.35 -4.90 -0.89
CA GLN A 114 10.58 -4.25 -2.18
C GLN A 114 9.27 -4.15 -2.97
N VAL A 115 8.58 -3.04 -2.81
CA VAL A 115 7.35 -2.73 -3.55
C VAL A 115 7.64 -1.56 -4.50
N TYR A 116 7.60 -1.85 -5.78
CA TYR A 116 7.77 -0.84 -6.84
C TYR A 116 6.41 -0.46 -7.41
N VAL A 117 6.31 0.77 -7.87
CA VAL A 117 5.15 1.27 -8.60
C VAL A 117 5.58 1.93 -9.90
N GLU A 118 4.75 1.79 -10.92
CA GLU A 118 4.89 2.58 -12.14
C GLU A 118 4.00 3.83 -12.05
N ARG A 119 4.60 4.99 -12.25
CA ARG A 119 3.92 6.29 -12.33
C ARG A 119 4.38 7.01 -13.59
N LYS A 120 3.45 7.33 -14.49
CA LYS A 120 3.76 8.05 -15.76
C LYS A 120 4.89 7.37 -16.57
N GLY A 121 4.88 6.04 -16.66
CA GLY A 121 5.89 5.26 -17.38
C GLY A 121 7.25 5.15 -16.68
N LYS A 122 7.36 5.57 -15.42
CA LYS A 122 8.60 5.46 -14.64
C LYS A 122 8.42 4.53 -13.45
N LEU A 123 9.36 3.62 -13.28
CA LEU A 123 9.42 2.71 -12.15
C LEU A 123 10.05 3.41 -10.94
N VAL A 124 9.37 3.39 -9.80
CA VAL A 124 9.79 4.02 -8.55
C VAL A 124 9.61 3.06 -7.39
N LEU A 125 10.57 2.99 -6.49
CA LEU A 125 10.42 2.27 -5.22
C LEU A 125 9.42 3.03 -4.34
N SER A 126 8.39 2.32 -3.84
CA SER A 126 7.41 2.91 -2.92
C SER A 126 7.90 2.84 -1.47
N ASN A 127 7.22 3.57 -0.59
CA ASN A 127 7.45 3.50 0.86
C ASN A 127 6.63 2.38 1.53
N VAL A 128 5.83 1.65 0.74
CA VAL A 128 5.00 0.54 1.21
C VAL A 128 5.87 -0.68 1.41
N GLN A 129 5.65 -1.38 2.53
CA GLN A 129 6.33 -2.63 2.87
C GLN A 129 5.33 -3.58 3.53
N PHE A 130 5.58 -4.86 3.42
CA PHE A 130 4.90 -5.91 4.15
C PHE A 130 5.71 -6.26 5.40
N GLN A 131 5.08 -6.88 6.40
CA GLN A 131 5.74 -7.31 7.63
C GLN A 131 6.76 -8.42 7.36
N ASP A 132 6.32 -9.43 6.62
CA ASP A 132 7.11 -10.62 6.29
C ASP A 132 6.59 -11.33 5.04
N GLU A 133 7.20 -12.44 4.68
CA GLU A 133 6.81 -13.27 3.54
C GLU A 133 5.41 -13.88 3.71
N GLU A 134 5.03 -14.24 4.93
CA GLU A 134 3.71 -14.80 5.22
C GLU A 134 2.61 -13.75 5.03
N HIS A 135 2.90 -12.48 5.34
CA HIS A 135 1.98 -11.37 5.06
C HIS A 135 1.76 -11.23 3.54
N VAL A 136 2.80 -11.30 2.72
CA VAL A 136 2.65 -11.29 1.25
C VAL A 136 1.78 -12.45 0.79
N ARG A 137 2.00 -13.65 1.33
CA ARG A 137 1.20 -14.86 1.04
C ARG A 137 -0.28 -14.68 1.38
N ARG A 138 -0.58 -14.16 2.57
CA ARG A 138 -1.97 -13.87 2.98
C ARG A 138 -2.67 -12.89 2.03
N ILE A 139 -1.96 -11.87 1.57
CA ILE A 139 -2.53 -10.91 0.59
C ILE A 139 -2.76 -11.59 -0.77
N ILE A 140 -1.83 -12.43 -1.23
CA ILE A 140 -2.04 -13.22 -2.46
C ILE A 140 -3.31 -14.07 -2.33
N ASP A 141 -3.48 -14.80 -1.23
CA ASP A 141 -4.65 -15.65 -0.99
C ASP A 141 -5.96 -14.84 -0.99
N ARG A 142 -5.96 -13.65 -0.38
CA ARG A 142 -7.12 -12.73 -0.41
C ARG A 142 -7.45 -12.25 -1.82
N ILE A 143 -6.46 -12.06 -2.67
CA ILE A 143 -6.67 -11.65 -4.07
C ILE A 143 -7.25 -12.80 -4.87
N VAL A 144 -6.71 -14.01 -4.75
CA VAL A 144 -7.01 -15.10 -5.67
C VAL A 144 -8.22 -15.94 -5.26
N THR A 145 -8.49 -16.08 -3.96
CA THR A 145 -9.61 -16.88 -3.43
C THR A 145 -10.97 -16.40 -3.92
N PRO A 146 -11.32 -15.09 -3.90
CA PRO A 146 -12.59 -14.60 -4.42
C PRO A 146 -12.77 -14.79 -5.93
N LEU A 147 -11.66 -15.05 -6.66
CA LEU A 147 -11.66 -15.32 -8.10
C LEU A 147 -11.81 -16.82 -8.41
N GLY A 148 -12.01 -17.64 -7.39
CA GLY A 148 -12.09 -19.10 -7.53
C GLY A 148 -10.75 -19.73 -7.92
N ARG A 149 -9.64 -19.04 -7.64
CA ARG A 149 -8.28 -19.51 -7.91
C ARG A 149 -7.60 -19.94 -6.62
N ARG A 150 -6.59 -20.80 -6.76
CA ARG A 150 -5.77 -21.26 -5.65
C ARG A 150 -4.31 -21.19 -6.08
N ILE A 151 -3.44 -20.83 -5.14
CA ILE A 151 -2.00 -20.85 -5.31
C ILE A 151 -1.37 -21.66 -4.16
N ASP A 152 -0.57 -22.65 -4.49
CA ASP A 152 0.12 -23.51 -3.55
C ASP A 152 1.42 -24.06 -4.18
N ASP A 153 2.18 -24.85 -3.42
CA ASP A 153 3.47 -25.39 -3.86
C ASP A 153 3.36 -26.26 -5.13
N SER A 154 2.19 -26.84 -5.38
CA SER A 154 1.93 -27.64 -6.59
C SER A 154 1.53 -26.76 -7.79
N ASN A 155 0.95 -25.59 -7.52
CA ASN A 155 0.54 -24.59 -8.50
C ASN A 155 1.04 -23.22 -8.05
N PRO A 156 2.35 -22.96 -8.13
CA PRO A 156 2.98 -21.80 -7.48
C PRO A 156 2.84 -20.51 -8.27
N MET A 157 1.98 -20.46 -9.28
CA MET A 157 1.71 -19.29 -10.11
C MET A 157 0.23 -19.16 -10.40
N VAL A 158 -0.26 -17.93 -10.38
CA VAL A 158 -1.62 -17.58 -10.79
C VAL A 158 -1.62 -16.31 -11.64
N ASP A 159 -2.43 -16.30 -12.69
CA ASP A 159 -2.77 -15.13 -13.50
C ASP A 159 -4.29 -14.98 -13.48
N ALA A 160 -4.77 -13.81 -13.09
CA ALA A 160 -6.19 -13.55 -12.90
C ALA A 160 -6.56 -12.10 -13.25
N ARG A 161 -7.86 -11.84 -13.35
CA ARG A 161 -8.41 -10.48 -13.45
C ARG A 161 -9.27 -10.18 -12.24
N LEU A 162 -9.05 -9.00 -11.65
CA LEU A 162 -9.89 -8.45 -10.60
C LEU A 162 -11.23 -7.97 -11.16
N LYS A 163 -12.18 -7.68 -10.26
CA LYS A 163 -13.53 -7.21 -10.65
C LYS A 163 -13.53 -5.86 -11.37
N ASP A 164 -12.54 -5.02 -11.08
CA ASP A 164 -12.31 -3.73 -11.74
C ASP A 164 -11.63 -3.84 -13.12
N GLY A 165 -11.30 -5.07 -13.56
CA GLY A 165 -10.62 -5.34 -14.82
C GLY A 165 -9.09 -5.38 -14.74
N SER A 166 -8.50 -5.00 -13.60
CA SER A 166 -7.06 -5.06 -13.36
C SER A 166 -6.54 -6.49 -13.46
N ARG A 167 -5.35 -6.65 -14.03
CA ARG A 167 -4.69 -7.96 -14.16
C ARG A 167 -3.74 -8.17 -13.00
N VAL A 168 -3.85 -9.34 -12.38
CA VAL A 168 -2.97 -9.77 -11.29
C VAL A 168 -2.21 -11.02 -11.71
N ASN A 169 -0.90 -10.98 -11.52
CA ASN A 169 -0.04 -12.16 -11.57
C ASN A 169 0.63 -12.32 -10.20
N ALA A 170 0.59 -13.52 -9.63
CA ALA A 170 1.29 -13.85 -8.40
C ALA A 170 2.10 -15.13 -8.57
N ILE A 171 3.30 -15.15 -8.01
CA ILE A 171 4.22 -16.28 -8.03
C ILE A 171 4.77 -16.46 -6.62
N ILE A 172 4.81 -17.71 -6.15
CA ILE A 172 5.30 -18.08 -4.83
C ILE A 172 6.46 -19.07 -4.93
N PRO A 173 7.24 -19.28 -3.87
CA PRO A 173 8.15 -20.41 -3.80
C PRO A 173 7.42 -21.75 -4.04
N PRO A 174 8.07 -22.74 -4.69
CA PRO A 174 9.48 -22.79 -5.07
C PRO A 174 9.81 -22.11 -6.40
N LEU A 175 8.83 -21.60 -7.12
CA LEU A 175 9.05 -20.97 -8.43
C LEU A 175 9.66 -19.56 -8.29
N ALA A 176 9.21 -18.78 -7.29
CA ALA A 176 9.78 -17.49 -6.94
C ALA A 176 10.99 -17.67 -6.01
N LEU A 177 12.21 -17.44 -6.52
CA LEU A 177 13.45 -17.73 -5.79
C LEU A 177 13.79 -16.73 -4.70
N CYS A 178 13.28 -15.50 -4.79
CA CYS A 178 13.59 -14.40 -3.86
C CYS A 178 12.41 -14.03 -2.94
N GLY A 179 11.46 -14.94 -2.76
CA GLY A 179 10.21 -14.69 -2.04
C GLY A 179 9.03 -14.49 -2.97
N SER A 180 7.82 -14.45 -2.42
CA SER A 180 6.59 -14.28 -3.19
C SER A 180 6.55 -12.96 -3.93
N THR A 181 6.02 -12.98 -5.15
CA THR A 181 5.88 -11.79 -6.00
C THR A 181 4.42 -11.57 -6.37
N ILE A 182 4.02 -10.30 -6.46
CA ILE A 182 2.71 -9.89 -6.94
C ILE A 182 2.92 -8.78 -7.97
N THR A 183 2.32 -8.91 -9.14
CA THR A 183 2.24 -7.82 -10.11
C THR A 183 0.77 -7.50 -10.36
N ILE A 184 0.37 -6.25 -10.12
CA ILE A 184 -0.98 -5.75 -10.39
C ILE A 184 -0.88 -4.66 -11.44
N ARG A 185 -1.39 -4.94 -12.65
CA ARG A 185 -1.54 -3.93 -13.70
C ARG A 185 -2.94 -3.38 -13.66
N LYS A 186 -3.06 -2.13 -13.23
CA LYS A 186 -4.37 -1.48 -13.05
C LYS A 186 -5.05 -1.26 -14.39
N PHE A 187 -6.36 -1.47 -14.40
CA PHE A 187 -7.17 -1.06 -15.53
C PHE A 187 -7.26 0.48 -15.54
N SER A 188 -7.03 1.09 -16.70
CA SER A 188 -7.13 2.55 -16.82
C SER A 188 -8.60 2.96 -16.91
N ASP A 189 -9.05 3.81 -15.98
CA ASP A 189 -10.39 4.37 -16.00
C ASP A 189 -10.61 5.33 -17.18
N THR A 190 -9.52 5.85 -17.75
CA THR A 190 -9.56 6.71 -18.93
C THR A 190 -8.96 5.97 -20.12
N PRO A 191 -9.81 5.49 -21.07
CA PRO A 191 -9.31 4.88 -22.29
C PRO A 191 -8.51 5.91 -23.12
N LEU A 192 -7.43 5.46 -23.73
CA LEU A 192 -6.67 6.29 -24.66
C LEU A 192 -7.54 6.62 -25.87
N THR A 193 -7.67 7.91 -26.15
CA THR A 193 -8.35 8.39 -27.38
C THR A 193 -7.35 8.54 -28.53
N ILE A 194 -7.88 8.68 -29.74
CA ILE A 194 -7.07 8.95 -30.93
C ILE A 194 -6.27 10.25 -30.77
N GLU A 195 -6.87 11.27 -30.14
CA GLU A 195 -6.22 12.54 -29.85
C GLU A 195 -5.04 12.37 -28.87
N ASN A 196 -5.19 11.50 -27.86
CA ASN A 196 -4.11 11.18 -26.96
C ASN A 196 -2.95 10.51 -27.70
N LEU A 197 -3.24 9.54 -28.57
CA LEU A 197 -2.22 8.84 -29.36
C LEU A 197 -1.49 9.79 -30.33
N MET A 198 -2.21 10.74 -30.92
CA MET A 198 -1.60 11.80 -31.73
C MET A 198 -0.70 12.70 -30.90
N SER A 199 -1.16 13.14 -29.71
CA SER A 199 -0.39 14.02 -28.83
C SER A 199 0.90 13.35 -28.31
N PHE A 200 0.90 12.02 -28.16
CA PHE A 200 2.08 11.21 -27.79
C PHE A 200 3.02 10.94 -28.98
N GLY A 201 2.62 11.31 -30.19
CA GLY A 201 3.38 10.99 -31.41
C GLY A 201 3.32 9.52 -31.83
N SER A 202 2.43 8.75 -31.24
CA SER A 202 2.22 7.32 -31.58
C SER A 202 1.38 7.14 -32.84
N LEU A 203 0.62 8.16 -33.22
CA LEU A 203 -0.27 8.16 -34.37
C LEU A 203 -0.14 9.49 -35.12
N SER A 204 0.02 9.45 -36.46
CA SER A 204 -0.02 10.68 -37.27
C SER A 204 -1.48 11.09 -37.56
N PRO A 205 -1.74 12.38 -37.91
CA PRO A 205 -3.08 12.82 -38.31
C PRO A 205 -3.63 12.03 -39.51
N GLU A 206 -2.78 11.67 -40.45
CA GLU A 206 -3.17 10.86 -41.63
C GLU A 206 -3.58 9.45 -41.23
N MET A 207 -2.85 8.82 -40.27
CA MET A 207 -3.19 7.51 -39.72
C MET A 207 -4.51 7.56 -38.94
N ALA A 208 -4.72 8.63 -38.15
CA ALA A 208 -5.95 8.85 -37.42
C ALA A 208 -7.17 9.01 -38.32
N GLY A 209 -6.99 9.63 -39.48
CA GLY A 209 -8.06 9.79 -40.48
C GLY A 209 -8.42 8.52 -41.24
N PHE A 210 -7.54 7.50 -41.19
CA PHE A 210 -7.79 6.20 -41.80
C PHE A 210 -8.54 5.22 -40.88
N LEU A 211 -8.32 5.33 -39.54
CA LEU A 211 -8.95 4.51 -38.50
C LEU A 211 -10.37 4.95 -38.19
#